data_79aedc64e4d786bc15d47a8be8657674
#
_entry.id   79aedc64e4d786bc15d47a8be8657674
#
_cell.length_a   1.000
_cell.length_b   1.000
_cell.length_c   1.000
_cell.angle_alpha   90.00
_cell.angle_beta   90.00
_cell.angle_gamma   90.00
#
_symmetry.space_group_name_H-M   'P 1'
#
loop_
_entity.id
_entity.type
_entity.pdbx_description
1 polymer ?
#
loop_
_entity_poly.entity_id
_entity_poly.type
_entity_poly.pdbx_seq_one_letter_code
_entity_poly.pdbx_strand_id
1 'polypeptide(L)'
;ALVYWWSNIAVPMSDDSRVIVPAVDAWHWGYTATLSLVGIPTDPDSDGGADATYPARIEGASDHFFRIGAADAGRPWICSVDGAGAGFGHASTAILRGRKLFRWGTGPGGRRWQEWLSPDGGPGYLEVQAGLASTQLEHLPLPAGQTWEWTEAYGAVVVARAHGDWPTAVASARAAIDDMAAALADVDALFQDIRDTETLAVATASGWGALEVVAEHLPDDPATPFGQTQRPQQPWVRLVREGGFPDGVMPEPVTGPAWRERLGAATGVVALYLEALAALADDDR
;
A
#
# COMPACT_ATOMS: atom_id res chain seq x y z
N ALA A 1 16.70 8.33 -7.55
CA ALA A 1 15.61 8.39 -6.58
C ALA A 1 15.61 7.17 -5.68
N LEU A 2 14.97 7.27 -4.51
CA LEU A 2 14.64 6.13 -3.67
C LEU A 2 13.17 5.78 -3.93
N VAL A 3 12.87 4.49 -4.09
CA VAL A 3 11.53 3.98 -4.35
C VAL A 3 11.09 3.11 -3.18
N TYR A 4 9.88 3.37 -2.71
CA TYR A 4 9.16 2.55 -1.75
C TYR A 4 7.77 2.27 -2.34
N TRP A 5 7.48 0.99 -2.59
CA TRP A 5 6.19 0.62 -3.15
C TRP A 5 5.74 -0.77 -2.65
N TRP A 6 4.52 -0.84 -2.17
CA TRP A 6 3.84 -2.05 -1.71
C TRP A 6 2.36 -1.96 -2.06
N SER A 7 1.81 -3.00 -2.68
CA SER A 7 0.37 -3.19 -2.76
C SER A 7 -0.13 -3.76 -1.43
N ASN A 8 -1.37 -3.45 -1.08
CA ASN A 8 -2.00 -3.93 0.14
C ASN A 8 -3.46 -4.32 -0.12
N ILE A 9 -3.81 -5.54 0.23
CA ILE A 9 -5.15 -6.10 0.10
C ILE A 9 -5.62 -6.57 1.47
N ALA A 10 -6.73 -6.00 1.95
CA ALA A 10 -7.46 -6.49 3.12
C ALA A 10 -8.28 -7.72 2.71
N VAL A 11 -8.04 -8.85 3.36
CA VAL A 11 -8.71 -10.11 3.09
C VAL A 11 -9.53 -10.50 4.33
N PRO A 12 -10.83 -10.80 4.19
CA PRO A 12 -11.64 -11.27 5.32
C PRO A 12 -11.00 -12.48 6.00
N MET A 13 -11.05 -12.51 7.33
CA MET A 13 -10.48 -13.57 8.14
C MET A 13 -11.56 -14.33 8.91
N SER A 14 -11.53 -15.65 8.82
CA SER A 14 -12.26 -16.58 9.68
C SER A 14 -11.29 -17.29 10.62
N ASP A 15 -11.83 -18.02 11.59
CA ASP A 15 -11.03 -18.79 12.57
C ASP A 15 -10.11 -19.83 11.89
N ASP A 16 -10.51 -20.33 10.73
CA ASP A 16 -9.79 -21.32 9.95
C ASP A 16 -9.01 -20.74 8.76
N SER A 17 -8.97 -19.42 8.62
CA SER A 17 -8.21 -18.79 7.55
C SER A 17 -6.74 -19.17 7.61
N ARG A 18 -6.17 -19.56 6.47
CA ARG A 18 -4.76 -19.90 6.33
C ARG A 18 -4.11 -19.10 5.21
N VAL A 19 -2.95 -18.52 5.50
CA VAL A 19 -2.10 -17.88 4.48
C VAL A 19 -1.05 -18.87 4.00
N ILE A 20 -0.94 -19.06 2.69
CA ILE A 20 -0.01 -20.00 2.07
C ILE A 20 0.88 -19.24 1.09
N VAL A 21 2.17 -19.51 1.18
CA VAL A 21 3.20 -18.83 0.42
C VAL A 21 4.38 -19.78 0.20
N PRO A 22 5.14 -19.73 -0.91
CA PRO A 22 6.24 -20.66 -1.17
C PRO A 22 7.52 -20.24 -0.40
N ALA A 23 7.45 -20.26 0.92
CA ALA A 23 8.51 -19.89 1.82
C ALA A 23 8.68 -20.93 2.95
N VAL A 24 9.88 -21.03 3.48
CA VAL A 24 10.22 -21.86 4.66
C VAL A 24 10.65 -21.00 5.83
N ASP A 25 10.86 -19.72 5.61
CA ASP A 25 11.21 -18.73 6.62
C ASP A 25 10.66 -17.33 6.24
N ALA A 26 10.66 -16.44 7.22
CA ALA A 26 10.24 -15.05 7.05
C ALA A 26 11.02 -14.14 8.01
N TRP A 27 11.20 -12.87 7.64
CA TRP A 27 11.51 -11.84 8.61
C TRP A 27 10.24 -11.48 9.38
N HIS A 28 10.30 -11.63 10.70
CA HIS A 28 9.20 -11.35 11.62
C HIS A 28 9.46 -10.04 12.36
N TRP A 29 8.45 -9.17 12.38
CA TRP A 29 8.43 -7.93 13.15
C TRP A 29 7.16 -7.84 13.99
N GLY A 30 7.31 -8.01 15.31
CA GLY A 30 6.23 -7.88 16.29
C GLY A 30 6.10 -6.47 16.86
N TYR A 31 6.47 -5.43 16.09
CA TYR A 31 6.50 -4.03 16.53
C TYR A 31 7.38 -3.80 17.76
N THR A 32 8.42 -4.58 17.85
CA THR A 32 9.52 -4.42 18.81
C THR A 32 10.75 -3.79 18.12
N ALA A 33 11.82 -3.55 18.87
CA ALA A 33 13.04 -2.98 18.31
C ALA A 33 13.81 -3.93 17.36
N THR A 34 13.43 -5.21 17.28
CA THR A 34 14.17 -6.24 16.53
C THR A 34 13.34 -6.86 15.42
N LEU A 35 13.99 -7.04 14.28
CA LEU A 35 13.53 -7.87 13.18
C LEU A 35 14.22 -9.24 13.32
N SER A 36 13.44 -10.32 13.40
CA SER A 36 13.95 -11.68 13.61
C SER A 36 13.69 -12.57 12.40
N LEU A 37 14.60 -13.47 12.08
CA LEU A 37 14.34 -14.53 11.09
C LEU A 37 13.65 -15.69 11.81
N VAL A 38 12.50 -16.12 11.31
CA VAL A 38 11.67 -17.18 11.91
C VAL A 38 11.34 -18.25 10.88
N GLY A 39 11.18 -19.50 11.34
CA GLY A 39 10.74 -20.61 10.48
C GLY A 39 9.24 -20.52 10.14
N ILE A 40 8.85 -21.03 8.98
CA ILE A 40 7.46 -21.09 8.50
C ILE A 40 7.13 -22.57 8.18
N PRO A 41 6.00 -23.09 8.63
CA PRO A 41 4.83 -22.43 9.26
C PRO A 41 4.98 -22.18 10.77
N THR A 42 5.89 -22.86 11.45
CA THR A 42 6.09 -22.77 12.90
C THR A 42 7.54 -22.45 13.25
N ASP A 43 7.70 -21.62 14.26
CA ASP A 43 8.98 -21.35 14.89
C ASP A 43 8.81 -21.39 16.42
N PRO A 44 9.61 -22.22 17.15
CA PRO A 44 9.47 -22.39 18.59
C PRO A 44 9.67 -21.09 19.39
N ASP A 45 10.46 -20.16 18.85
CA ASP A 45 10.83 -18.92 19.50
C ASP A 45 9.93 -17.73 19.07
N SER A 46 8.97 -17.99 18.17
CA SER A 46 8.04 -16.98 17.66
C SER A 46 6.59 -17.40 17.90
N ASP A 47 5.74 -16.42 18.22
CA ASP A 47 4.29 -16.61 18.39
C ASP A 47 3.89 -17.74 19.36
N GLY A 48 4.75 -18.03 20.36
CA GLY A 48 4.54 -19.14 21.29
C GLY A 48 4.65 -20.53 20.64
N GLY A 49 5.30 -20.64 19.50
CA GLY A 49 5.40 -21.88 18.72
C GLY A 49 4.15 -22.24 17.92
N ALA A 50 3.20 -21.34 17.80
CA ALA A 50 1.99 -21.56 17.01
C ALA A 50 2.29 -21.52 15.50
N ASP A 51 1.40 -22.13 14.69
CA ASP A 51 1.46 -22.04 13.24
C ASP A 51 1.10 -20.61 12.79
N ALA A 52 2.13 -19.84 12.41
CA ALA A 52 2.02 -18.43 11.99
C ALA A 52 1.17 -18.23 10.73
N THR A 53 0.90 -19.29 9.98
CA THR A 53 0.08 -19.26 8.77
C THR A 53 -1.42 -19.27 9.03
N TYR A 54 -1.84 -19.43 10.29
CA TYR A 54 -3.22 -19.28 10.77
C TYR A 54 -3.38 -17.99 11.59
N PRO A 55 -3.63 -16.85 10.97
CA PRO A 55 -3.60 -15.53 11.63
C PRO A 55 -4.56 -15.41 12.83
N ALA A 56 -5.71 -16.07 12.75
CA ALA A 56 -6.71 -16.08 13.83
C ALA A 56 -6.27 -16.82 15.11
N ARG A 57 -5.16 -17.55 15.08
CA ARG A 57 -4.61 -18.28 16.22
C ARG A 57 -3.53 -17.51 16.96
N ILE A 58 -3.17 -16.33 16.48
CA ILE A 58 -2.05 -15.54 16.99
C ILE A 58 -2.58 -14.30 17.71
N GLU A 59 -2.14 -14.10 18.94
CA GLU A 59 -2.61 -13.01 19.79
C GLU A 59 -1.99 -11.65 19.40
N GLY A 60 -0.69 -11.64 19.09
CA GLY A 60 0.07 -10.42 18.80
C GLY A 60 -0.12 -9.90 17.37
N ALA A 61 -0.16 -8.58 17.25
CA ALA A 61 0.00 -7.93 15.94
C ALA A 61 1.42 -8.15 15.41
N SER A 62 1.56 -8.48 14.13
CA SER A 62 2.89 -8.64 13.55
C SER A 62 2.90 -8.67 12.03
N ASP A 63 4.08 -8.43 11.49
CA ASP A 63 4.44 -8.61 10.09
C ASP A 63 5.28 -9.88 9.91
N HIS A 64 4.96 -10.64 8.87
CA HIS A 64 5.82 -11.68 8.33
C HIS A 64 6.18 -11.34 6.89
N PHE A 65 7.43 -10.97 6.64
CA PHE A 65 7.98 -10.75 5.31
C PHE A 65 8.58 -12.06 4.82
N PHE A 66 7.85 -12.78 3.98
CA PHE A 66 8.23 -14.11 3.53
C PHE A 66 9.40 -14.08 2.56
N ARG A 67 10.36 -14.98 2.78
CA ARG A 67 11.50 -15.18 1.86
C ARG A 67 11.12 -16.24 0.83
N ILE A 68 10.75 -15.77 -0.35
CA ILE A 68 10.29 -16.63 -1.45
C ILE A 68 11.44 -17.52 -1.93
N GLY A 69 11.18 -18.81 -2.03
CA GLY A 69 12.14 -19.79 -2.52
C GLY A 69 12.52 -19.54 -4.00
N ALA A 70 13.75 -19.95 -4.38
CA ALA A 70 14.28 -19.71 -5.72
C ALA A 70 13.40 -20.30 -6.84
N ALA A 71 12.71 -21.40 -6.58
CA ALA A 71 11.80 -22.03 -7.54
C ALA A 71 10.58 -21.15 -7.92
N ASP A 72 10.17 -20.25 -7.04
CA ASP A 72 9.02 -19.37 -7.22
C ASP A 72 9.43 -17.89 -7.44
N ALA A 73 10.73 -17.60 -7.44
CA ALA A 73 11.23 -16.23 -7.58
C ALA A 73 10.90 -15.59 -8.94
N GLY A 74 10.69 -16.38 -9.98
CA GLY A 74 10.28 -15.90 -11.30
C GLY A 74 8.82 -15.42 -11.34
N ARG A 75 7.98 -15.98 -10.47
CA ARG A 75 6.57 -15.61 -10.28
C ARG A 75 6.19 -15.73 -8.81
N PRO A 76 6.58 -14.77 -7.98
CA PRO A 76 6.25 -14.79 -6.56
C PRO A 76 4.73 -14.74 -6.34
N TRP A 77 4.25 -15.46 -5.33
CA TRP A 77 2.82 -15.54 -5.04
C TRP A 77 2.54 -15.70 -3.54
N ILE A 78 1.30 -15.43 -3.15
CA ILE A 78 0.75 -15.63 -1.82
C ILE A 78 -0.77 -15.83 -1.96
N CYS A 79 -1.38 -16.63 -1.12
CA CYS A 79 -2.83 -16.70 -1.03
C CYS A 79 -3.30 -16.77 0.43
N SER A 80 -4.56 -16.39 0.64
CA SER A 80 -5.28 -16.54 1.90
C SER A 80 -6.59 -17.26 1.61
N VAL A 81 -6.86 -18.36 2.30
CA VAL A 81 -8.03 -19.20 2.10
C VAL A 81 -8.73 -19.49 3.41
N ASP A 82 -10.03 -19.74 3.36
CA ASP A 82 -10.87 -20.15 4.49
C ASP A 82 -10.75 -21.66 4.80
N GLY A 83 -11.58 -22.16 5.75
CA GLY A 83 -11.62 -23.55 6.14
C GLY A 83 -12.03 -24.53 5.03
N ALA A 84 -12.69 -24.04 3.97
CA ALA A 84 -13.04 -24.81 2.78
C ALA A 84 -11.94 -24.77 1.71
N GLY A 85 -10.90 -24.00 1.91
CA GLY A 85 -9.81 -23.78 0.95
C GLY A 85 -10.13 -22.77 -0.14
N ALA A 86 -11.25 -22.07 -0.05
CA ALA A 86 -11.61 -20.99 -0.98
C ALA A 86 -11.08 -19.63 -0.47
N GLY A 87 -10.66 -18.77 -1.37
CA GLY A 87 -10.15 -17.46 -0.94
C GLY A 87 -9.52 -16.64 -2.04
N PHE A 88 -8.57 -15.81 -1.64
CA PHE A 88 -7.88 -14.82 -2.45
C PHE A 88 -6.46 -15.27 -2.79
N GLY A 89 -6.07 -15.09 -4.04
CA GLY A 89 -4.71 -15.31 -4.55
C GLY A 89 -4.09 -14.06 -5.16
N HIS A 90 -2.79 -13.94 -5.02
CA HIS A 90 -1.97 -12.92 -5.64
C HIS A 90 -0.70 -13.52 -6.21
N ALA A 91 -0.37 -13.15 -7.44
CA ALA A 91 0.90 -13.47 -8.09
C ALA A 91 1.42 -12.24 -8.86
N SER A 92 2.71 -12.20 -9.16
CA SER A 92 3.28 -11.10 -9.94
C SER A 92 4.50 -11.54 -10.75
N THR A 93 4.95 -10.66 -11.66
CA THR A 93 6.27 -10.78 -12.28
C THR A 93 7.38 -10.61 -11.25
N ALA A 94 8.59 -11.08 -11.58
CA ALA A 94 9.70 -11.32 -10.65
C ALA A 94 10.21 -10.08 -9.88
N ILE A 95 10.09 -8.89 -10.47
CA ILE A 95 10.62 -7.66 -9.84
C ILE A 95 9.90 -7.34 -8.52
N LEU A 96 8.61 -7.69 -8.43
CA LEU A 96 7.81 -7.52 -7.23
C LEU A 96 8.02 -8.73 -6.29
N ARG A 97 9.19 -8.79 -5.66
CA ARG A 97 9.68 -9.97 -4.94
C ARG A 97 9.15 -10.12 -3.51
N GLY A 98 8.79 -9.02 -2.85
CA GLY A 98 8.31 -9.04 -1.47
C GLY A 98 6.92 -9.65 -1.35
N ARG A 99 6.72 -10.49 -0.34
CA ARG A 99 5.41 -11.00 0.09
C ARG A 99 5.31 -10.86 1.58
N LYS A 100 4.18 -10.31 2.04
CA LYS A 100 3.98 -10.02 3.45
C LYS A 100 2.58 -10.42 3.91
N LEU A 101 2.51 -10.97 5.10
CA LEU A 101 1.29 -11.05 5.90
C LEU A 101 1.40 -10.02 7.02
N PHE A 102 0.42 -9.13 7.12
CA PHE A 102 0.15 -8.39 8.32
C PHE A 102 -1.10 -8.96 9.01
N ARG A 103 -1.02 -9.13 10.32
CA ARG A 103 -2.14 -9.51 11.16
C ARG A 103 -2.27 -8.56 12.35
N TRP A 104 -3.49 -8.21 12.67
CA TRP A 104 -3.81 -7.39 13.85
C TRP A 104 -3.63 -8.14 15.17
N GLY A 105 -3.69 -9.48 15.10
CA GLY A 105 -3.73 -10.34 16.27
C GLY A 105 -5.13 -10.43 16.91
N THR A 106 -5.32 -11.45 17.72
CA THR A 106 -6.59 -11.73 18.42
C THR A 106 -6.63 -11.18 19.84
N GLY A 107 -5.59 -10.48 20.28
CA GLY A 107 -5.54 -9.76 21.54
C GLY A 107 -6.49 -8.55 21.56
N PRO A 108 -6.76 -7.96 22.76
CA PRO A 108 -7.74 -6.87 22.91
C PRO A 108 -7.46 -5.67 21.98
N GLY A 109 -6.19 -5.30 21.82
CA GLY A 109 -5.80 -4.19 20.94
C GLY A 109 -6.07 -4.48 19.47
N GLY A 110 -5.69 -5.67 18.99
CA GLY A 110 -5.92 -6.09 17.61
C GLY A 110 -7.42 -6.16 17.28
N ARG A 111 -8.24 -6.74 18.16
CA ARG A 111 -9.70 -6.77 17.98
C ARG A 111 -10.29 -5.37 17.89
N ARG A 112 -9.90 -4.46 18.79
CA ARG A 112 -10.39 -3.08 18.77
C ARG A 112 -10.06 -2.35 17.47
N TRP A 113 -8.86 -2.53 16.93
CA TRP A 113 -8.48 -1.94 15.66
C TRP A 113 -9.29 -2.52 14.50
N GLN A 114 -9.48 -3.84 14.46
CA GLN A 114 -10.29 -4.48 13.42
C GLN A 114 -11.76 -4.02 13.48
N GLU A 115 -12.35 -3.94 14.66
CA GLU A 115 -13.72 -3.43 14.86
C GLU A 115 -13.87 -1.98 14.38
N TRP A 116 -12.86 -1.13 14.65
CA TRP A 116 -12.90 0.28 14.27
C TRP A 116 -12.68 0.50 12.77
N LEU A 117 -11.84 -0.30 12.13
CA LEU A 117 -11.50 -0.17 10.72
C LEU A 117 -12.41 -0.98 9.80
N SER A 118 -13.22 -1.89 10.33
CA SER A 118 -14.17 -2.67 9.56
C SER A 118 -15.55 -2.00 9.57
N PRO A 119 -16.39 -2.22 8.52
CA PRO A 119 -17.79 -1.85 8.59
C PRO A 119 -18.49 -2.51 9.79
N ASP A 120 -19.53 -1.87 10.33
CA ASP A 120 -20.29 -2.37 11.48
C ASP A 120 -20.70 -3.85 11.29
N GLY A 121 -20.27 -4.72 12.21
CA GLY A 121 -20.52 -6.16 12.16
C GLY A 121 -19.75 -6.91 11.08
N GLY A 122 -18.76 -6.27 10.44
CA GLY A 122 -17.88 -6.92 9.48
C GLY A 122 -16.95 -7.95 10.13
N PRO A 123 -16.47 -8.93 9.35
CA PRO A 123 -15.49 -9.89 9.85
C PRO A 123 -14.17 -9.20 10.14
N GLY A 124 -13.34 -9.80 11.00
CA GLY A 124 -11.94 -9.46 11.11
C GLY A 124 -11.23 -9.66 9.77
N TYR A 125 -10.07 -9.03 9.61
CA TYR A 125 -9.29 -9.14 8.38
C TYR A 125 -7.79 -9.24 8.67
N LEU A 126 -7.09 -9.77 7.69
CA LEU A 126 -5.65 -9.75 7.57
C LEU A 126 -5.26 -8.96 6.32
N GLU A 127 -4.00 -8.59 6.20
CA GLU A 127 -3.51 -7.92 5.01
C GLU A 127 -2.47 -8.79 4.30
N VAL A 128 -2.71 -9.04 3.01
CA VAL A 128 -1.77 -9.63 2.08
C VAL A 128 -1.14 -8.51 1.29
N GLN A 129 0.19 -8.46 1.28
CA GLN A 129 0.92 -7.38 0.66
C GLN A 129 2.03 -7.90 -0.25
N ALA A 130 2.34 -7.13 -1.29
CA ALA A 130 3.45 -7.41 -2.19
C ALA A 130 4.28 -6.15 -2.45
N GLY A 131 5.60 -6.28 -2.54
CA GLY A 131 6.49 -5.14 -2.65
C GLY A 131 7.72 -5.37 -3.49
N LEU A 132 8.33 -4.27 -3.92
CA LEU A 132 9.60 -4.27 -4.64
C LEU A 132 10.75 -4.75 -3.77
N ALA A 133 10.76 -4.37 -2.50
CA ALA A 133 11.76 -4.77 -1.52
C ALA A 133 11.39 -6.07 -0.81
N SER A 134 12.34 -6.66 -0.09
CA SER A 134 12.11 -7.87 0.72
C SER A 134 11.36 -7.57 2.00
N THR A 135 11.52 -6.36 2.55
CA THR A 135 10.79 -5.86 3.72
C THR A 135 10.31 -4.44 3.48
N GLN A 136 9.34 -3.97 4.29
CA GLN A 136 8.90 -2.58 4.27
C GLN A 136 9.89 -1.62 4.97
N LEU A 137 10.99 -2.12 5.50
CA LEU A 137 12.04 -1.33 6.11
C LEU A 137 13.11 -0.87 5.08
N GLU A 138 12.92 -1.23 3.82
CA GLU A 138 13.88 -0.99 2.73
C GLU A 138 13.33 -0.01 1.71
N HIS A 139 14.15 0.95 1.33
CA HIS A 139 13.96 1.82 0.18
C HIS A 139 14.96 1.44 -0.90
N LEU A 140 14.49 1.18 -2.12
CA LEU A 140 15.35 0.73 -3.21
C LEU A 140 15.83 1.91 -4.05
N PRO A 141 17.14 2.00 -4.38
CA PRO A 141 17.62 3.03 -5.27
C PRO A 141 17.19 2.72 -6.71
N LEU A 142 16.43 3.64 -7.32
CA LEU A 142 16.18 3.63 -8.76
C LEU A 142 17.29 4.42 -9.47
N PRO A 143 18.16 3.76 -10.22
CA PRO A 143 19.23 4.43 -10.97
C PRO A 143 18.70 5.41 -12.02
N ALA A 144 19.49 6.42 -12.35
CA ALA A 144 19.12 7.36 -13.39
C ALA A 144 18.95 6.67 -14.75
N GLY A 145 17.88 7.01 -15.46
CA GLY A 145 17.56 6.44 -16.76
C GLY A 145 17.02 5.01 -16.74
N GLN A 146 16.75 4.44 -15.54
CA GLN A 146 16.10 3.13 -15.44
C GLN A 146 14.60 3.28 -15.18
N THR A 147 13.83 2.35 -15.75
CA THR A 147 12.40 2.16 -15.54
C THR A 147 12.19 0.77 -14.93
N TRP A 148 11.31 0.69 -13.94
CA TRP A 148 10.85 -0.57 -13.37
C TRP A 148 9.38 -0.78 -13.69
N GLU A 149 9.07 -1.97 -14.18
CA GLU A 149 7.74 -2.37 -14.60
C GLU A 149 7.42 -3.73 -14.02
N TRP A 150 6.17 -3.95 -13.66
CA TRP A 150 5.68 -5.24 -13.17
C TRP A 150 4.20 -5.39 -13.47
N THR A 151 3.76 -6.63 -13.49
CA THR A 151 2.36 -6.99 -13.64
C THR A 151 1.94 -7.84 -12.45
N GLU A 152 0.74 -7.62 -11.96
CA GLU A 152 0.13 -8.35 -10.84
C GLU A 152 -1.17 -9.00 -11.28
N ALA A 153 -1.40 -10.24 -10.82
CA ALA A 153 -2.65 -10.95 -10.95
C ALA A 153 -3.30 -11.12 -9.57
N TYR A 154 -4.57 -10.77 -9.48
CA TYR A 154 -5.42 -10.93 -8.31
C TYR A 154 -6.62 -11.77 -8.69
N GLY A 155 -7.02 -12.73 -7.84
CA GLY A 155 -8.16 -13.54 -8.16
C GLY A 155 -8.64 -14.44 -7.04
N ALA A 156 -9.78 -15.06 -7.26
CA ALA A 156 -10.27 -16.14 -6.41
C ALA A 156 -9.46 -17.42 -6.67
N VAL A 157 -9.16 -18.16 -5.60
CA VAL A 157 -8.50 -19.46 -5.66
C VAL A 157 -9.26 -20.48 -4.83
N VAL A 158 -9.15 -21.75 -5.24
CA VAL A 158 -9.61 -22.90 -4.45
C VAL A 158 -8.44 -23.86 -4.28
N VAL A 159 -7.98 -23.99 -3.05
CA VAL A 159 -6.81 -24.82 -2.69
C VAL A 159 -7.30 -26.11 -2.03
N ALA A 160 -7.36 -27.19 -2.79
CA ALA A 160 -7.97 -28.45 -2.35
C ALA A 160 -7.36 -29.05 -1.08
N ARG A 161 -6.07 -28.81 -0.81
CA ARG A 161 -5.35 -29.33 0.37
C ARG A 161 -4.74 -28.22 1.21
N ALA A 162 -5.46 -27.11 1.35
CA ALA A 162 -5.03 -25.93 2.07
C ALA A 162 -4.60 -26.21 3.53
N HIS A 163 -5.28 -27.14 4.19
CA HIS A 163 -5.08 -27.47 5.60
C HIS A 163 -4.25 -28.77 5.84
N GLY A 164 -3.58 -29.26 4.78
CA GLY A 164 -2.57 -30.34 4.91
C GLY A 164 -1.30 -29.87 5.59
N ASP A 165 -0.28 -30.74 5.62
CA ASP A 165 1.07 -30.35 6.00
C ASP A 165 1.60 -29.21 5.10
N TRP A 166 2.60 -28.47 5.56
CA TRP A 166 3.06 -27.27 4.85
C TRP A 166 3.49 -27.54 3.40
N PRO A 167 4.33 -28.56 3.12
CA PRO A 167 4.70 -28.87 1.73
C PRO A 167 3.49 -29.20 0.84
N THR A 168 2.52 -29.96 1.37
CA THR A 168 1.28 -30.33 0.65
C THR A 168 0.41 -29.10 0.40
N ALA A 169 0.25 -28.21 1.37
CA ALA A 169 -0.51 -26.97 1.24
C ALA A 169 0.12 -26.06 0.18
N VAL A 170 1.44 -25.87 0.23
CA VAL A 170 2.20 -25.06 -0.74
C VAL A 170 2.07 -25.64 -2.16
N ALA A 171 2.20 -26.94 -2.34
CA ALA A 171 2.07 -27.57 -3.65
C ALA A 171 0.65 -27.44 -4.23
N SER A 172 -0.38 -27.61 -3.37
CA SER A 172 -1.78 -27.44 -3.77
C SER A 172 -2.13 -26.00 -4.10
N ALA A 173 -1.60 -25.03 -3.31
CA ALA A 173 -1.80 -23.62 -3.57
C ALA A 173 -1.08 -23.15 -4.85
N ARG A 174 0.13 -23.67 -5.10
CA ARG A 174 0.85 -23.36 -6.35
C ARG A 174 0.02 -23.72 -7.57
N ALA A 175 -0.60 -24.91 -7.61
CA ALA A 175 -1.47 -25.31 -8.74
C ALA A 175 -2.65 -24.35 -8.93
N ALA A 176 -3.32 -23.94 -7.84
CA ALA A 176 -4.43 -22.99 -7.90
C ALA A 176 -3.98 -21.60 -8.36
N ILE A 177 -2.79 -21.16 -7.94
CA ILE A 177 -2.19 -19.89 -8.37
C ILE A 177 -1.75 -19.96 -9.84
N ASP A 178 -1.22 -21.08 -10.30
CA ASP A 178 -0.85 -21.28 -11.70
C ASP A 178 -2.06 -21.13 -12.63
N ASP A 179 -3.21 -21.65 -12.24
CA ASP A 179 -4.47 -21.49 -12.97
C ASP A 179 -4.97 -20.04 -12.95
N MET A 180 -4.99 -19.41 -11.76
CA MET A 180 -5.41 -18.01 -11.60
C MET A 180 -4.54 -17.03 -12.39
N ALA A 181 -3.23 -17.24 -12.37
CA ALA A 181 -2.25 -16.36 -13.00
C ALA A 181 -1.80 -16.84 -14.39
N ALA A 182 -2.56 -17.72 -15.04
CA ALA A 182 -2.18 -18.29 -16.34
C ALA A 182 -1.94 -17.22 -17.41
N ALA A 183 -2.74 -16.14 -17.41
CA ALA A 183 -2.62 -15.05 -18.37
C ALA A 183 -1.57 -13.98 -17.98
N LEU A 184 -0.88 -14.10 -16.84
CA LEU A 184 0.01 -13.06 -16.35
C LEU A 184 1.11 -12.69 -17.37
N ALA A 185 1.73 -13.68 -18.00
CA ALA A 185 2.77 -13.46 -19.00
C ALA A 185 2.24 -12.79 -20.27
N ASP A 186 1.03 -13.15 -20.71
CA ASP A 186 0.41 -12.56 -21.90
C ASP A 186 0.01 -11.10 -21.64
N VAL A 187 -0.50 -10.79 -20.44
CA VAL A 187 -0.83 -9.42 -20.03
C VAL A 187 0.43 -8.56 -19.89
N ASP A 188 1.50 -9.12 -19.34
CA ASP A 188 2.79 -8.43 -19.22
C ASP A 188 3.36 -8.11 -20.62
N ALA A 189 3.31 -9.08 -21.56
CA ALA A 189 3.73 -8.87 -22.94
C ALA A 189 2.86 -7.80 -23.66
N LEU A 190 1.53 -7.87 -23.49
CA LEU A 190 0.62 -6.85 -24.05
C LEU A 190 0.93 -5.46 -23.51
N PHE A 191 1.24 -5.33 -22.24
CA PHE A 191 1.64 -4.05 -21.64
C PHE A 191 2.93 -3.51 -22.30
N GLN A 192 3.92 -4.37 -22.55
CA GLN A 192 5.16 -3.97 -23.24
C GLN A 192 4.89 -3.41 -24.65
N ASP A 193 3.90 -4.01 -25.36
CA ASP A 193 3.53 -3.56 -26.71
C ASP A 193 2.83 -2.20 -26.72
N ILE A 194 2.08 -1.86 -25.68
CA ILE A 194 1.26 -0.63 -25.62
C ILE A 194 1.87 0.49 -24.78
N ARG A 195 2.91 0.24 -23.97
CA ARG A 195 3.47 1.23 -23.03
C ARG A 195 3.95 2.52 -23.69
N ASP A 196 4.45 2.41 -24.94
CA ASP A 196 4.98 3.54 -25.71
C ASP A 196 3.89 4.19 -26.61
N THR A 197 2.62 3.72 -26.47
CA THR A 197 1.49 4.31 -27.19
C THR A 197 1.18 5.68 -26.61
N GLU A 198 0.98 6.68 -27.50
CA GLU A 198 0.59 8.03 -27.07
C GLU A 198 -0.72 7.97 -26.28
N THR A 199 -0.68 8.49 -25.06
CA THR A 199 -1.86 8.56 -24.19
C THR A 199 -2.62 9.87 -24.43
N LEU A 200 -3.94 9.75 -24.61
CA LEU A 200 -4.82 10.91 -24.60
C LEU A 200 -5.15 11.27 -23.15
N ALA A 201 -5.06 12.55 -22.80
CA ALA A 201 -5.54 13.04 -21.52
C ALA A 201 -7.07 12.88 -21.45
N VAL A 202 -7.53 11.93 -20.63
CA VAL A 202 -8.97 11.61 -20.50
C VAL A 202 -9.61 12.16 -19.22
N ALA A 203 -8.82 12.68 -18.29
CA ALA A 203 -9.30 13.26 -17.05
C ALA A 203 -8.49 14.51 -16.68
N THR A 204 -9.18 15.49 -16.11
CA THR A 204 -8.52 16.64 -15.48
C THR A 204 -8.08 16.26 -14.08
N ALA A 205 -6.83 16.58 -13.73
CA ALA A 205 -6.34 16.44 -12.38
C ALA A 205 -6.95 17.47 -11.42
N SER A 206 -6.59 17.39 -10.14
CA SER A 206 -7.12 18.23 -9.07
C SER A 206 -6.87 19.73 -9.31
N GLY A 207 -7.87 20.56 -9.04
CA GLY A 207 -7.72 22.02 -9.01
C GLY A 207 -6.72 22.52 -7.98
N TRP A 208 -6.41 21.71 -6.95
CA TRP A 208 -5.35 22.01 -5.98
C TRP A 208 -3.98 21.90 -6.61
N GLY A 209 -3.71 20.89 -7.45
CA GLY A 209 -2.46 20.82 -8.23
C GLY A 209 -2.32 22.00 -9.20
N ALA A 210 -3.42 22.41 -9.84
CA ALA A 210 -3.43 23.63 -10.68
C ALA A 210 -3.11 24.90 -9.87
N LEU A 211 -3.51 24.97 -8.59
CA LEU A 211 -3.16 26.06 -7.70
C LEU A 211 -1.64 26.09 -7.40
N GLU A 212 -1.03 24.91 -7.19
CA GLU A 212 0.43 24.83 -6.98
C GLU A 212 1.22 25.31 -8.20
N VAL A 213 0.72 25.04 -9.42
CA VAL A 213 1.30 25.59 -10.66
C VAL A 213 1.12 27.12 -10.72
N VAL A 214 -0.06 27.63 -10.39
CA VAL A 214 -0.33 29.09 -10.34
C VAL A 214 0.56 29.78 -9.32
N ALA A 215 0.87 29.10 -8.22
CA ALA A 215 1.76 29.61 -7.15
C ALA A 215 3.26 29.45 -7.48
N GLU A 216 3.58 28.84 -8.61
CA GLU A 216 4.97 28.53 -9.04
C GLU A 216 5.72 27.56 -8.11
N HIS A 217 4.96 26.73 -7.34
CA HIS A 217 5.54 25.67 -6.51
C HIS A 217 5.76 24.38 -7.29
N LEU A 218 5.00 24.18 -8.36
CA LEU A 218 5.17 23.08 -9.32
C LEU A 218 5.34 23.63 -10.73
N PRO A 219 6.14 22.95 -11.58
CA PRO A 219 6.25 23.31 -12.99
C PRO A 219 4.93 23.05 -13.72
N ASP A 220 4.63 23.86 -14.73
CA ASP A 220 3.57 23.57 -15.72
C ASP A 220 4.12 22.55 -16.72
N ASP A 221 3.95 21.25 -16.38
CA ASP A 221 4.48 20.13 -17.17
C ASP A 221 3.36 19.45 -17.96
N PRO A 222 3.46 19.41 -19.31
CA PRO A 222 2.49 18.68 -20.14
C PRO A 222 2.34 17.20 -19.80
N ALA A 223 3.36 16.56 -19.21
CA ALA A 223 3.29 15.16 -18.77
C ALA A 223 2.45 14.97 -17.51
N THR A 224 2.24 16.04 -16.72
CA THR A 224 1.43 16.03 -15.50
C THR A 224 0.42 17.19 -15.48
N PRO A 225 -0.52 17.26 -16.42
CA PRO A 225 -1.42 18.40 -16.56
C PRO A 225 -2.44 18.44 -15.42
N PHE A 226 -2.45 19.53 -14.64
CA PHE A 226 -3.44 19.73 -13.57
C PHE A 226 -4.73 20.41 -14.06
N GLY A 227 -4.77 20.91 -15.28
CA GLY A 227 -5.92 21.63 -15.83
C GLY A 227 -6.06 23.03 -15.22
N GLN A 228 -7.25 23.39 -14.73
CA GLN A 228 -7.54 24.73 -14.23
C GLN A 228 -7.97 24.71 -12.75
N THR A 229 -7.66 25.78 -12.04
CA THR A 229 -8.21 26.03 -10.71
C THR A 229 -9.72 26.17 -10.76
N GLN A 230 -10.41 25.62 -9.78
CA GLN A 230 -11.85 25.62 -9.64
C GLN A 230 -12.30 26.60 -8.53
N ARG A 231 -13.60 26.68 -8.27
CA ARG A 231 -14.18 27.60 -7.28
C ARG A 231 -13.53 27.52 -5.88
N PRO A 232 -13.22 26.35 -5.32
CA PRO A 232 -12.58 26.27 -4.00
C PRO A 232 -11.19 26.90 -3.96
N GLN A 233 -10.44 26.89 -5.06
CA GLN A 233 -9.09 27.45 -5.12
C GLN A 233 -9.06 28.95 -5.40
N GLN A 234 -10.16 29.56 -5.87
CA GLN A 234 -10.15 30.98 -6.26
C GLN A 234 -9.70 31.96 -5.18
N PRO A 235 -10.04 31.78 -3.88
CA PRO A 235 -9.50 32.64 -2.83
C PRO A 235 -7.97 32.58 -2.74
N TRP A 236 -7.39 31.41 -2.93
CA TRP A 236 -5.95 31.21 -2.93
C TRP A 236 -5.27 31.78 -4.18
N VAL A 237 -5.90 31.65 -5.35
CA VAL A 237 -5.44 32.31 -6.59
C VAL A 237 -5.39 33.83 -6.39
N ARG A 238 -6.37 34.39 -5.68
CA ARG A 238 -6.38 35.81 -5.36
C ARG A 238 -5.25 36.19 -4.40
N LEU A 239 -5.00 35.37 -3.36
CA LEU A 239 -3.83 35.57 -2.49
C LEU A 239 -2.54 35.62 -3.30
N VAL A 240 -2.34 34.67 -4.24
CA VAL A 240 -1.13 34.63 -5.08
C VAL A 240 -0.99 35.88 -5.96
N ARG A 241 -2.08 36.35 -6.55
CA ARG A 241 -2.05 37.45 -7.53
C ARG A 241 -2.15 38.83 -6.93
N GLU A 242 -2.88 38.98 -5.84
CA GLU A 242 -3.25 40.26 -5.25
C GLU A 242 -2.74 40.45 -3.81
N GLY A 243 -2.14 39.39 -3.20
CA GLY A 243 -1.59 39.44 -1.84
C GLY A 243 -2.62 39.39 -0.72
N GLY A 244 -3.90 39.04 -1.00
CA GLY A 244 -4.92 38.98 0.02
C GLY A 244 -6.13 38.12 -0.35
N PHE A 245 -6.94 37.79 0.66
CA PHE A 245 -8.18 37.04 0.48
C PHE A 245 -9.40 37.96 0.21
N PRO A 246 -10.46 37.43 -0.45
CA PRO A 246 -11.73 38.14 -0.57
C PRO A 246 -12.38 38.34 0.82
N ASP A 247 -13.05 39.46 1.01
CA ASP A 247 -13.81 39.73 2.22
C ASP A 247 -14.92 38.69 2.46
N GLY A 248 -15.05 38.24 3.70
CA GLY A 248 -16.10 37.30 4.11
C GLY A 248 -15.96 35.87 3.58
N VAL A 249 -14.83 35.53 2.98
CA VAL A 249 -14.56 34.17 2.48
C VAL A 249 -13.52 33.50 3.36
N MET A 250 -13.88 32.33 3.91
CA MET A 250 -12.96 31.44 4.61
C MET A 250 -12.69 30.23 3.69
N PRO A 251 -11.51 30.17 3.06
CA PRO A 251 -11.15 29.01 2.23
C PRO A 251 -10.74 27.81 3.07
N GLU A 252 -10.76 26.62 2.44
CA GLU A 252 -10.13 25.43 3.03
C GLU A 252 -8.64 25.67 3.26
N PRO A 253 -8.08 25.20 4.38
CA PRO A 253 -6.67 25.40 4.69
C PRO A 253 -5.75 24.74 3.66
N VAL A 254 -4.69 25.43 3.27
CA VAL A 254 -3.54 24.89 2.55
C VAL A 254 -2.33 25.08 3.45
N THR A 255 -1.51 24.02 3.55
CA THR A 255 -0.35 23.97 4.44
C THR A 255 0.94 23.81 3.66
N GLY A 256 2.06 23.97 4.33
CA GLY A 256 3.40 23.85 3.76
C GLY A 256 4.18 25.17 3.79
N PRO A 257 5.53 25.09 3.79
CA PRO A 257 6.40 26.23 4.02
C PRO A 257 6.19 27.39 3.04
N ALA A 258 6.03 27.11 1.76
CA ALA A 258 5.83 28.14 0.74
C ALA A 258 4.50 28.87 0.87
N TRP A 259 3.44 28.17 1.28
CA TRP A 259 2.14 28.77 1.57
C TRP A 259 2.17 29.58 2.86
N ARG A 260 2.89 29.09 3.88
CA ARG A 260 3.08 29.82 5.13
C ARG A 260 3.80 31.15 4.92
N GLU A 261 4.84 31.19 4.09
CA GLU A 261 5.54 32.41 3.71
C GLU A 261 4.59 33.44 3.07
N ARG A 262 3.75 32.98 2.12
CA ARG A 262 2.74 33.84 1.47
C ARG A 262 1.68 34.36 2.45
N LEU A 263 1.22 33.51 3.37
CA LEU A 263 0.26 33.89 4.41
C LEU A 263 0.83 34.92 5.36
N GLY A 264 2.10 34.78 5.79
CA GLY A 264 2.79 35.76 6.66
C GLY A 264 3.00 37.12 5.99
N ALA A 265 3.06 37.16 4.65
CA ALA A 265 3.11 38.40 3.88
C ALA A 265 1.75 39.08 3.66
N ALA A 266 0.65 38.34 3.85
CA ALA A 266 -0.71 38.79 3.62
C ALA A 266 -1.28 39.49 4.87
N THR A 267 -2.29 40.36 4.68
CA THR A 267 -2.97 41.06 5.75
C THR A 267 -4.40 40.56 5.93
N GLY A 268 -4.93 40.75 7.16
CA GLY A 268 -6.32 40.43 7.47
C GLY A 268 -6.50 39.15 8.29
N VAL A 269 -7.66 39.03 8.90
CA VAL A 269 -8.01 37.98 9.88
C VAL A 269 -7.97 36.57 9.25
N VAL A 270 -8.35 36.44 7.99
CA VAL A 270 -8.32 35.14 7.27
C VAL A 270 -6.88 34.67 7.07
N ALA A 271 -5.98 35.55 6.66
CA ALA A 271 -4.57 35.23 6.48
C ALA A 271 -3.92 34.79 7.81
N LEU A 272 -4.13 35.55 8.87
CA LEU A 272 -3.61 35.22 10.21
C LEU A 272 -4.14 33.88 10.73
N TYR A 273 -5.43 33.59 10.53
CA TYR A 273 -6.02 32.32 10.94
C TYR A 273 -5.40 31.13 10.17
N LEU A 274 -5.28 31.27 8.85
CA LEU A 274 -4.71 30.21 8.01
C LEU A 274 -3.20 30.03 8.25
N GLU A 275 -2.47 31.11 8.54
CA GLU A 275 -1.06 31.05 8.94
C GLU A 275 -0.90 30.26 10.25
N ALA A 276 -1.77 30.52 11.25
CA ALA A 276 -1.75 29.76 12.49
C ALA A 276 -2.04 28.28 12.28
N LEU A 277 -2.95 27.92 11.37
CA LEU A 277 -3.21 26.51 11.01
C LEU A 277 -2.00 25.89 10.29
N ALA A 278 -1.35 26.61 9.38
CA ALA A 278 -0.16 26.14 8.71
C ALA A 278 1.02 25.94 9.70
N ALA A 279 1.21 26.87 10.63
CA ALA A 279 2.20 26.74 11.69
C ALA A 279 1.94 25.52 12.59
N LEU A 280 0.67 25.26 12.93
CA LEU A 280 0.28 24.10 13.71
C LEU A 280 0.55 22.79 12.96
N ALA A 281 0.32 22.77 11.64
CA ALA A 281 0.61 21.60 10.80
C ALA A 281 2.12 21.32 10.69
N ASP A 282 2.95 22.35 10.73
CA ASP A 282 4.42 22.23 10.73
C ASP A 282 5.01 21.92 12.12
N ASP A 283 4.15 21.67 13.14
CA ASP A 283 4.53 21.44 14.56
C ASP A 283 5.31 22.61 15.19
N ASP A 284 5.17 23.78 14.63
CA ASP A 284 5.77 25.03 15.11
C ASP A 284 4.81 25.68 16.13
N ARG A 285 5.00 25.35 17.44
CA ARG A 285 4.18 25.79 18.56
C ARG A 285 4.71 27.04 19.24
#